data_dd1dceb15ed18a2db878bf5bccaefcd4
#
_entry.id   dd1dceb15ed18a2db878bf5bccaefcd4
#
_cell.length_a   1.000
_cell.length_b   1.000
_cell.length_c   1.000
_cell.angle_alpha   90.00
_cell.angle_beta   90.00
_cell.angle_gamma   90.00
#
_symmetry.space_group_name_H-M   'P 1'
#
loop_
_entity.id
_entity.type
_entity.pdbx_description
1 polymer ?
#
loop_
_entity_poly.entity_id
_entity_poly.type
_entity_poly.pdbx_seq_one_letter_code
_entity_poly.pdbx_strand_id
1 'polypeptide(L)'
;MKPIEYAQVACDTLMRKYAAQDLPPKGTFLYHQGVFLSGMYQTYQQCEKEVYYNYIKEWIDSVFDRNGQIKQCEYSDLDYIQPGVLLFPIWDRTGNPYYRKCIEAVCDEVKHIPRNLWGGWWHKNRMKDQMWLDGLYMVGPFCAEYADRFEIPELKAEIVRQALLMERMTKDPDTGLLYHAWDGARQEDWADPVTGQSREFWGRSMGWVPVALLNDLDFIGSETQGHEEIIRMSTELLRNLCRYQSEDGRWYQVVNKGGEPGNWLENSCSCLYVAGLCKAVRRNYLPTSFIKAAVKGYEGVVHDLQWDGDNLLVGNVCIGTGVGDYQFYFDRPVNTNDLHGVGAFLLMCTEMQWLLDAMSESNAGGKRETLCFHW
;
A
#
# COMPACT_ATOMS: atom_id res chain seq x y z
N MET A 1 2.10 14.06 -20.15
CA MET A 1 2.57 14.49 -18.79
C MET A 1 3.49 13.44 -18.22
N LYS A 2 4.55 13.83 -17.51
CA LYS A 2 5.40 12.90 -16.77
C LYS A 2 4.65 12.31 -15.57
N PRO A 3 5.04 11.13 -15.05
CA PRO A 3 4.37 10.55 -13.89
C PRO A 3 4.30 11.50 -12.68
N ILE A 4 5.39 12.19 -12.38
CA ILE A 4 5.42 13.16 -11.26
C ILE A 4 4.47 14.35 -11.47
N GLU A 5 4.22 14.78 -12.71
CA GLU A 5 3.28 15.86 -13.00
C GLU A 5 1.83 15.42 -12.71
N TYR A 6 1.46 14.17 -13.04
CA TYR A 6 0.16 13.59 -12.66
C TYR A 6 0.02 13.52 -11.14
N ALA A 7 1.06 13.10 -10.43
CA ALA A 7 1.05 13.06 -8.96
C ALA A 7 0.81 14.45 -8.36
N GLN A 8 1.49 15.47 -8.87
CA GLN A 8 1.30 16.85 -8.41
C GLN A 8 -0.14 17.33 -8.63
N VAL A 9 -0.71 17.10 -9.82
CA VAL A 9 -2.09 17.51 -10.11
C VAL A 9 -3.10 16.77 -9.21
N ALA A 10 -2.88 15.48 -8.92
CA ALA A 10 -3.74 14.73 -8.01
C ALA A 10 -3.66 15.28 -6.56
N CYS A 11 -2.46 15.60 -6.07
CA CYS A 11 -2.29 16.27 -4.78
C CYS A 11 -3.02 17.63 -4.76
N ASP A 12 -2.78 18.48 -5.76
CA ASP A 12 -3.37 19.81 -5.86
C ASP A 12 -4.90 19.74 -5.95
N THR A 13 -5.45 18.72 -6.62
CA THR A 13 -6.90 18.48 -6.73
C THR A 13 -7.53 18.25 -5.34
N LEU A 14 -6.93 17.36 -4.53
CA LEU A 14 -7.47 17.07 -3.21
C LEU A 14 -7.23 18.22 -2.22
N MET A 15 -6.13 18.93 -2.33
CA MET A 15 -5.86 20.12 -1.51
C MET A 15 -6.82 21.27 -1.82
N ARG A 16 -7.29 21.43 -3.06
CA ARG A 16 -8.34 22.39 -3.39
C ARG A 16 -9.68 22.02 -2.76
N LYS A 17 -9.94 20.72 -2.62
CA LYS A 17 -11.20 20.20 -2.08
C LYS A 17 -11.24 20.18 -0.56
N TYR A 18 -10.14 19.90 0.09
CA TYR A 18 -10.05 19.70 1.54
C TYR A 18 -8.89 20.50 2.14
N ALA A 19 -9.13 21.25 3.23
CA ALA A 19 -8.05 21.64 4.11
C ALA A 19 -7.48 20.39 4.81
N ALA A 20 -6.22 20.42 5.24
CA ALA A 20 -5.54 19.25 5.78
C ALA A 20 -6.34 18.57 6.91
N GLN A 21 -6.81 19.36 7.89
CA GLN A 21 -7.59 18.88 9.03
C GLN A 21 -9.00 18.39 8.67
N ASP A 22 -9.46 18.61 7.43
CA ASP A 22 -10.79 18.24 6.94
C ASP A 22 -10.76 17.01 6.02
N LEU A 23 -9.58 16.36 5.84
CA LEU A 23 -9.47 15.11 5.09
C LEU A 23 -10.41 14.04 5.66
N PRO A 24 -11.28 13.41 4.82
CA PRO A 24 -12.23 12.41 5.31
C PRO A 24 -11.57 11.05 5.66
N PRO A 25 -12.05 10.34 6.69
CA PRO A 25 -13.00 10.79 7.68
C PRO A 25 -12.36 11.81 8.64
N LYS A 26 -13.01 12.97 8.78
CA LYS A 26 -12.47 14.12 9.52
C LYS A 26 -12.13 13.77 10.97
N GLY A 27 -10.93 14.19 11.39
CA GLY A 27 -10.47 14.07 12.77
C GLY A 27 -9.99 12.67 13.17
N THR A 28 -9.96 11.70 12.23
CA THR A 28 -9.45 10.35 12.48
C THR A 28 -8.01 10.20 12.01
N PHE A 29 -7.27 9.31 12.66
CA PHE A 29 -5.94 8.89 12.26
C PHE A 29 -6.06 7.52 11.59
N LEU A 30 -6.42 7.47 10.30
CA LEU A 30 -6.81 6.25 9.61
C LEU A 30 -6.04 6.07 8.29
N TYR A 31 -5.89 4.82 7.84
CA TYR A 31 -5.13 4.48 6.63
C TYR A 31 -5.58 5.22 5.36
N HIS A 32 -6.84 5.62 5.23
CA HIS A 32 -7.31 6.39 4.07
C HIS A 32 -6.51 7.67 3.87
N GLN A 33 -6.38 8.47 4.94
CA GLN A 33 -5.55 9.66 4.93
C GLN A 33 -4.06 9.28 4.83
N GLY A 34 -3.66 8.27 5.60
CA GLY A 34 -2.27 7.82 5.65
C GLY A 34 -1.72 7.42 4.29
N VAL A 35 -2.45 6.64 3.49
CA VAL A 35 -2.04 6.22 2.14
C VAL A 35 -1.95 7.42 1.20
N PHE A 36 -2.95 8.31 1.21
CA PHE A 36 -2.91 9.54 0.40
C PHE A 36 -1.70 10.41 0.76
N LEU A 37 -1.50 10.67 2.04
CA LEU A 37 -0.43 11.53 2.52
C LEU A 37 0.96 10.88 2.38
N SER A 38 1.06 9.54 2.44
CA SER A 38 2.30 8.83 2.11
C SER A 38 2.68 9.00 0.64
N GLY A 39 1.70 8.90 -0.28
CA GLY A 39 1.91 9.20 -1.69
C GLY A 39 2.26 10.69 -1.93
N MET A 40 1.61 11.61 -1.21
CA MET A 40 1.95 13.03 -1.24
C MET A 40 3.37 13.29 -0.73
N TYR A 41 3.82 12.56 0.31
CA TYR A 41 5.19 12.68 0.80
C TYR A 41 6.22 12.20 -0.25
N GLN A 42 5.98 11.07 -0.92
CA GLN A 42 6.82 10.63 -2.03
C GLN A 42 6.82 11.63 -3.19
N THR A 43 5.68 12.26 -3.48
CA THR A 43 5.58 13.35 -4.47
C THR A 43 6.43 14.55 -4.05
N TYR A 44 6.38 14.94 -2.77
CA TYR A 44 7.24 15.97 -2.20
C TYR A 44 8.72 15.65 -2.36
N GLN A 45 9.14 14.42 -2.08
CA GLN A 45 10.54 13.99 -2.21
C GLN A 45 11.10 14.16 -3.64
N GLN A 46 10.25 14.11 -4.67
CA GLN A 46 10.67 14.28 -6.06
C GLN A 46 10.57 15.71 -6.57
N CYS A 47 9.61 16.50 -6.10
CA CYS A 47 9.36 17.83 -6.64
C CYS A 47 9.74 18.97 -5.69
N GLU A 48 10.04 18.67 -4.42
CA GLU A 48 10.45 19.60 -3.35
C GLU A 48 9.45 20.75 -3.12
N LYS A 49 8.15 20.56 -3.48
CA LYS A 49 7.12 21.56 -3.23
C LYS A 49 6.72 21.56 -1.75
N GLU A 50 7.22 22.52 -0.99
CA GLU A 50 7.01 22.68 0.45
C GLU A 50 5.54 22.66 0.89
N VAL A 51 4.62 23.04 0.02
CA VAL A 51 3.19 23.04 0.33
C VAL A 51 2.68 21.62 0.66
N TYR A 52 3.24 20.57 0.05
CA TYR A 52 2.86 19.19 0.34
C TYR A 52 3.35 18.74 1.72
N TYR A 53 4.61 19.04 2.06
CA TYR A 53 5.13 18.75 3.40
C TYR A 53 4.33 19.48 4.48
N ASN A 54 4.04 20.76 4.27
CA ASN A 54 3.28 21.55 5.22
C ASN A 54 1.86 21.03 5.41
N TYR A 55 1.21 20.59 4.34
CA TYR A 55 -0.13 19.98 4.38
C TYR A 55 -0.13 18.67 5.18
N ILE A 56 0.86 17.80 4.98
CA ILE A 56 1.04 16.56 5.75
C ILE A 56 1.22 16.88 7.24
N LYS A 57 2.11 17.83 7.54
CA LYS A 57 2.40 18.23 8.92
C LYS A 57 1.16 18.82 9.61
N GLU A 58 0.41 19.68 8.92
CA GLU A 58 -0.82 20.28 9.42
C GLU A 58 -1.86 19.20 9.75
N TRP A 59 -2.00 18.18 8.90
CA TRP A 59 -2.86 17.05 9.18
C TRP A 59 -2.41 16.29 10.43
N ILE A 60 -1.14 15.92 10.55
CA ILE A 60 -0.57 15.25 11.73
C ILE A 60 -0.84 16.06 13.00
N ASP A 61 -0.58 17.36 12.99
CA ASP A 61 -0.82 18.25 14.14
C ASP A 61 -2.31 18.31 14.53
N SER A 62 -3.20 18.07 13.56
CA SER A 62 -4.65 18.08 13.80
C SER A 62 -5.19 16.82 14.48
N VAL A 63 -4.54 15.67 14.32
CA VAL A 63 -5.02 14.35 14.78
C VAL A 63 -4.37 13.84 16.08
N PHE A 64 -3.30 14.49 16.55
CA PHE A 64 -2.69 14.24 17.86
C PHE A 64 -3.04 15.35 18.88
N ASP A 65 -3.15 14.96 20.14
CA ASP A 65 -3.32 15.91 21.23
C ASP A 65 -1.98 16.50 21.70
N ARG A 66 -2.02 17.47 22.63
CA ARG A 66 -0.80 18.13 23.18
C ARG A 66 0.17 17.19 23.91
N ASN A 67 -0.27 16.00 24.27
CA ASN A 67 0.56 14.99 24.94
C ASN A 67 1.15 13.99 23.93
N GLY A 68 0.81 14.08 22.65
CA GLY A 68 1.23 13.18 21.58
C GLY A 68 0.38 11.92 21.49
N GLN A 69 -0.86 11.93 22.04
CA GLN A 69 -1.80 10.82 21.93
C GLN A 69 -2.72 11.02 20.73
N ILE A 70 -3.11 9.93 20.06
CA ILE A 70 -4.06 9.95 18.95
C ILE A 70 -5.43 10.37 19.51
N LYS A 71 -6.05 11.44 18.93
CA LYS A 71 -7.32 11.97 19.43
C LYS A 71 -8.49 11.02 19.23
N GLN A 72 -8.52 10.33 18.09
CA GLN A 72 -9.59 9.41 17.73
C GLN A 72 -8.99 8.18 17.05
N CYS A 73 -9.00 7.05 17.72
CA CYS A 73 -8.66 5.76 17.16
C CYS A 73 -9.52 4.65 17.80
N GLU A 74 -9.71 3.58 17.06
CA GLU A 74 -10.21 2.31 17.63
C GLU A 74 -8.99 1.50 18.06
N TYR A 75 -8.87 1.23 19.36
CA TYR A 75 -7.76 0.47 19.90
C TYR A 75 -7.64 -0.92 19.27
N SER A 76 -6.39 -1.32 18.98
CA SER A 76 -6.08 -2.62 18.38
C SER A 76 -6.69 -2.81 16.99
N ASP A 77 -6.75 -1.77 16.18
CA ASP A 77 -7.11 -1.80 14.76
C ASP A 77 -5.89 -1.40 13.93
N LEU A 78 -5.43 -2.29 13.05
CA LEU A 78 -4.22 -2.08 12.22
C LEU A 78 -4.33 -0.85 11.33
N ASP A 79 -5.54 -0.48 10.91
CA ASP A 79 -5.80 0.68 10.05
C ASP A 79 -5.36 2.00 10.69
N TYR A 80 -5.21 2.05 12.01
CA TYR A 80 -4.74 3.23 12.76
C TYR A 80 -3.21 3.25 12.96
N ILE A 81 -2.47 2.28 12.43
CA ILE A 81 -1.00 2.25 12.52
C ILE A 81 -0.36 2.86 11.27
N GLN A 82 -0.92 2.58 10.09
CA GLN A 82 -0.35 2.95 8.81
C GLN A 82 0.06 4.43 8.70
N PRO A 83 -0.75 5.42 9.15
CA PRO A 83 -0.35 6.82 9.02
C PRO A 83 0.88 7.21 9.86
N GLY A 84 1.27 6.36 10.82
CA GLY A 84 2.44 6.57 11.67
C GLY A 84 3.74 6.76 10.92
N VAL A 85 3.86 6.21 9.69
CA VAL A 85 5.04 6.39 8.82
C VAL A 85 5.33 7.86 8.50
N LEU A 86 4.31 8.72 8.55
CA LEU A 86 4.45 10.15 8.29
C LEU A 86 5.10 10.93 9.44
N LEU A 87 5.12 10.36 10.63
CA LEU A 87 5.72 10.99 11.81
C LEU A 87 7.25 11.04 11.73
N PHE A 88 7.88 10.02 11.14
CA PHE A 88 9.34 9.94 11.06
C PHE A 88 9.95 11.09 10.28
N PRO A 89 9.54 11.40 9.03
CA PRO A 89 10.11 12.51 8.29
C PRO A 89 9.80 13.88 8.91
N ILE A 90 8.68 14.02 9.62
CA ILE A 90 8.37 15.26 10.36
C ILE A 90 9.31 15.39 11.56
N TRP A 91 9.55 14.29 12.29
CA TRP A 91 10.51 14.29 13.40
C TRP A 91 11.93 14.59 12.92
N ASP A 92 12.39 13.93 11.86
CA ASP A 92 13.72 14.16 11.29
C ASP A 92 13.95 15.63 10.90
N ARG A 93 12.96 16.23 10.26
CA ARG A 93 13.07 17.61 9.78
C ARG A 93 12.95 18.66 10.88
N THR A 94 12.11 18.40 11.90
CA THR A 94 11.85 19.39 12.95
C THR A 94 12.74 19.23 14.17
N GLY A 95 13.27 18.04 14.43
CA GLY A 95 13.96 17.70 15.67
C GLY A 95 13.08 17.82 16.93
N ASN A 96 11.76 18.05 16.77
CA ASN A 96 10.88 18.30 17.88
C ASN A 96 10.52 16.99 18.60
N PRO A 97 10.86 16.84 19.91
CA PRO A 97 10.59 15.63 20.70
C PRO A 97 9.11 15.31 20.85
N TYR A 98 8.23 16.23 20.53
CA TYR A 98 6.78 15.99 20.47
C TYR A 98 6.43 14.89 19.45
N TYR A 99 7.01 14.91 18.24
CA TYR A 99 6.73 13.89 17.22
C TYR A 99 7.26 12.52 17.63
N ARG A 100 8.37 12.46 18.35
CA ARG A 100 8.83 11.20 18.95
C ARG A 100 7.78 10.59 19.91
N LYS A 101 7.14 11.41 20.74
CA LYS A 101 6.04 10.93 21.61
C LYS A 101 4.85 10.42 20.80
N CYS A 102 4.53 11.07 19.66
CA CYS A 102 3.50 10.58 18.76
C CYS A 102 3.87 9.22 18.16
N ILE A 103 5.13 9.02 17.73
CA ILE A 103 5.65 7.74 17.24
C ILE A 103 5.53 6.65 18.32
N GLU A 104 5.94 6.97 19.56
CA GLU A 104 5.86 6.04 20.69
C GLU A 104 4.40 5.66 21.01
N ALA A 105 3.45 6.60 20.89
CA ALA A 105 2.02 6.33 21.06
C ALA A 105 1.47 5.38 19.99
N VAL A 106 1.85 5.55 18.71
CA VAL A 106 1.47 4.62 17.64
C VAL A 106 2.11 3.23 17.87
N CYS A 107 3.38 3.19 18.29
CA CYS A 107 4.05 1.92 18.60
C CYS A 107 3.39 1.20 19.80
N ASP A 108 2.86 1.96 20.77
CA ASP A 108 2.17 1.36 21.90
C ASP A 108 0.86 0.68 21.49
N GLU A 109 0.12 1.23 20.52
CA GLU A 109 -1.03 0.55 19.92
C GLU A 109 -0.66 -0.82 19.34
N VAL A 110 0.50 -0.94 18.66
CA VAL A 110 0.97 -2.23 18.08
C VAL A 110 1.15 -3.30 19.16
N LYS A 111 1.62 -2.94 20.36
CA LYS A 111 1.83 -3.89 21.46
C LYS A 111 0.54 -4.49 21.99
N HIS A 112 -0.59 -3.79 21.83
CA HIS A 112 -1.89 -4.20 22.34
C HIS A 112 -2.73 -4.95 21.29
N ILE A 113 -2.24 -5.14 20.04
CA ILE A 113 -2.95 -5.89 19.02
C ILE A 113 -3.11 -7.35 19.45
N PRO A 114 -4.35 -7.87 19.52
CA PRO A 114 -4.60 -9.27 19.83
C PRO A 114 -3.98 -10.22 18.81
N ARG A 115 -3.70 -11.45 19.24
CA ARG A 115 -3.11 -12.48 18.38
C ARG A 115 -3.95 -13.74 18.39
N ASN A 116 -4.01 -14.38 17.25
CA ASN A 116 -4.58 -15.73 17.13
C ASN A 116 -3.61 -16.80 17.67
N LEU A 117 -4.05 -18.07 17.68
CA LEU A 117 -3.27 -19.19 18.21
C LEU A 117 -1.92 -19.43 17.50
N TRP A 118 -1.77 -18.93 16.27
CA TRP A 118 -0.52 -19.01 15.49
C TRP A 118 0.37 -17.77 15.68
N GLY A 119 -0.08 -16.85 16.55
CA GLY A 119 0.62 -15.62 16.86
C GLY A 119 0.41 -14.51 15.84
N GLY A 120 -0.45 -14.70 14.83
CA GLY A 120 -0.81 -13.68 13.85
C GLY A 120 -1.60 -12.55 14.47
N TRP A 121 -1.31 -11.31 14.10
CA TRP A 121 -2.07 -10.14 14.53
C TRP A 121 -3.48 -10.17 13.96
N TRP A 122 -4.49 -9.90 14.78
CA TRP A 122 -5.84 -9.67 14.28
C TRP A 122 -5.87 -8.40 13.46
N HIS A 123 -6.63 -8.41 12.37
CA HIS A 123 -6.76 -7.23 11.54
C HIS A 123 -7.41 -6.05 12.31
N LYS A 124 -8.46 -6.36 13.09
CA LYS A 124 -9.14 -5.43 13.99
C LYS A 124 -9.58 -6.13 15.26
N ASN A 125 -9.67 -5.40 16.37
CA ASN A 125 -10.10 -5.97 17.64
C ASN A 125 -11.46 -6.71 17.57
N ARG A 126 -12.39 -6.18 16.76
CA ARG A 126 -13.71 -6.79 16.53
C ARG A 126 -13.69 -7.99 15.56
N MET A 127 -12.58 -8.23 14.86
CA MET A 127 -12.41 -9.31 13.89
C MET A 127 -11.52 -10.40 14.48
N LYS A 128 -12.12 -11.12 15.45
CA LYS A 128 -11.40 -12.11 16.23
C LYS A 128 -10.76 -13.17 15.37
N ASP A 129 -9.48 -13.48 15.64
CA ASP A 129 -8.67 -14.50 14.97
C ASP A 129 -8.45 -14.29 13.45
N GLN A 130 -8.90 -13.16 12.86
CA GLN A 130 -8.77 -12.87 11.45
C GLN A 130 -7.45 -12.15 11.12
N MET A 131 -6.77 -12.63 10.08
CA MET A 131 -5.66 -11.95 9.43
C MET A 131 -6.07 -11.61 7.99
N TRP A 132 -5.86 -10.36 7.58
CA TRP A 132 -6.10 -9.90 6.22
C TRP A 132 -4.79 -9.47 5.59
N LEU A 133 -4.64 -9.66 4.26
CA LEU A 133 -3.44 -9.24 3.52
C LEU A 133 -3.12 -7.76 3.74
N ASP A 134 -4.17 -6.93 3.83
CA ASP A 134 -4.10 -5.50 4.09
C ASP A 134 -3.26 -5.18 5.35
N GLY A 135 -3.37 -6.02 6.38
CA GLY A 135 -2.65 -5.86 7.64
C GLY A 135 -1.13 -5.77 7.48
N LEU A 136 -0.57 -6.41 6.45
CA LEU A 136 0.87 -6.31 6.19
C LEU A 136 1.29 -4.87 5.85
N TYR A 137 0.49 -4.15 5.06
CA TYR A 137 0.76 -2.75 4.75
C TYR A 137 0.38 -1.82 5.90
N MET A 138 -0.68 -2.15 6.62
CA MET A 138 -1.16 -1.29 7.70
C MET A 138 -0.15 -1.19 8.86
N VAL A 139 0.61 -2.25 9.13
CA VAL A 139 1.52 -2.28 10.29
C VAL A 139 2.99 -2.42 9.93
N GLY A 140 3.32 -3.15 8.85
CA GLY A 140 4.69 -3.50 8.48
C GLY A 140 5.62 -2.29 8.33
N PRO A 141 5.35 -1.34 7.41
CA PRO A 141 6.24 -0.21 7.13
C PRO A 141 6.53 0.67 8.34
N PHE A 142 5.51 0.94 9.18
CA PHE A 142 5.73 1.68 10.43
C PHE A 142 6.65 0.92 11.38
N CYS A 143 6.37 -0.36 11.61
CA CYS A 143 7.15 -1.17 12.52
C CYS A 143 8.58 -1.43 12.03
N ALA A 144 8.78 -1.58 10.72
CA ALA A 144 10.10 -1.77 10.12
C ALA A 144 11.00 -0.54 10.34
N GLU A 145 10.48 0.66 10.03
CA GLU A 145 11.21 1.90 10.27
C GLU A 145 11.43 2.16 11.77
N TYR A 146 10.41 1.91 12.61
CA TYR A 146 10.55 2.01 14.06
C TYR A 146 11.64 1.07 14.60
N ALA A 147 11.62 -0.19 14.18
CA ALA A 147 12.58 -1.20 14.62
C ALA A 147 14.02 -0.87 14.20
N ASP A 148 14.20 -0.30 13.02
CA ASP A 148 15.51 0.12 12.53
C ASP A 148 16.05 1.32 13.33
N ARG A 149 15.24 2.37 13.49
CA ARG A 149 15.62 3.60 14.20
C ARG A 149 15.91 3.41 15.68
N PHE A 150 15.25 2.45 16.31
CA PHE A 150 15.39 2.18 17.75
C PHE A 150 16.14 0.87 18.04
N GLU A 151 16.77 0.26 17.03
CA GLU A 151 17.61 -0.93 17.15
C GLU A 151 16.90 -2.11 17.83
N ILE A 152 15.68 -2.47 17.34
CA ILE A 152 14.83 -3.54 17.88
C ILE A 152 14.76 -4.73 16.91
N PRO A 153 15.78 -5.61 16.88
CA PRO A 153 15.83 -6.72 15.91
C PRO A 153 14.67 -7.71 16.08
N GLU A 154 14.13 -7.87 17.30
CA GLU A 154 12.99 -8.74 17.55
C GLU A 154 11.73 -8.26 16.82
N LEU A 155 11.54 -6.94 16.66
CA LEU A 155 10.42 -6.41 15.92
C LEU A 155 10.62 -6.59 14.41
N LYS A 156 11.84 -6.48 13.88
CA LYS A 156 12.16 -6.83 12.48
C LYS A 156 11.82 -8.30 12.21
N ALA A 157 12.26 -9.22 13.10
CA ALA A 157 11.95 -10.64 12.99
C ALA A 157 10.42 -10.91 13.07
N GLU A 158 9.72 -10.14 13.89
CA GLU A 158 8.26 -10.26 14.02
C GLU A 158 7.54 -9.88 12.73
N ILE A 159 7.93 -8.80 12.05
CA ILE A 159 7.36 -8.38 10.76
C ILE A 159 7.54 -9.50 9.72
N VAL A 160 8.75 -10.05 9.62
CA VAL A 160 9.04 -11.20 8.74
C VAL A 160 8.13 -12.37 9.08
N ARG A 161 7.98 -12.71 10.35
CA ARG A 161 7.13 -13.80 10.80
C ARG A 161 5.66 -13.60 10.43
N GLN A 162 5.14 -12.37 10.56
CA GLN A 162 3.77 -12.03 10.18
C GLN A 162 3.55 -12.21 8.67
N ALA A 163 4.49 -11.75 7.84
CA ALA A 163 4.43 -11.89 6.39
C ALA A 163 4.44 -13.37 5.96
N LEU A 164 5.37 -14.17 6.49
CA LEU A 164 5.48 -15.59 6.15
C LEU A 164 4.29 -16.41 6.69
N LEU A 165 3.73 -16.04 7.84
CA LEU A 165 2.50 -16.65 8.35
C LEU A 165 1.34 -16.36 7.41
N MET A 166 1.19 -15.11 6.96
CA MET A 166 0.14 -14.71 6.02
C MET A 166 0.29 -15.46 4.69
N GLU A 167 1.49 -15.53 4.11
CA GLU A 167 1.72 -16.31 2.88
C GLU A 167 1.29 -17.78 3.07
N ARG A 168 1.74 -18.42 4.14
CA ARG A 168 1.43 -19.82 4.42
C ARG A 168 -0.06 -20.10 4.53
N MET A 169 -0.82 -19.16 5.11
CA MET A 169 -2.24 -19.34 5.39
C MET A 169 -3.14 -18.93 4.22
N THR A 170 -2.66 -18.08 3.31
CA THR A 170 -3.51 -17.54 2.23
C THR A 170 -3.09 -17.95 0.82
N LYS A 171 -1.90 -18.55 0.63
CA LYS A 171 -1.40 -18.88 -0.71
C LYS A 171 -2.16 -20.04 -1.33
N ASP A 172 -2.65 -19.79 -2.54
CA ASP A 172 -3.17 -20.85 -3.40
C ASP A 172 -2.01 -21.52 -4.13
N PRO A 173 -1.85 -22.87 -4.01
CA PRO A 173 -0.72 -23.58 -4.60
C PRO A 173 -0.76 -23.64 -6.13
N ASP A 174 -1.95 -23.55 -6.74
CA ASP A 174 -2.13 -23.73 -8.18
C ASP A 174 -1.83 -22.43 -8.95
N THR A 175 -2.27 -21.29 -8.43
CA THR A 175 -2.09 -19.98 -9.07
C THR A 175 -0.92 -19.19 -8.50
N GLY A 176 -0.55 -19.46 -7.24
CA GLY A 176 0.40 -18.68 -6.47
C GLY A 176 -0.12 -17.29 -6.07
N LEU A 177 -1.43 -17.06 -6.22
CA LEU A 177 -2.10 -15.88 -5.69
C LEU A 177 -2.39 -16.06 -4.20
N LEU A 178 -2.76 -14.95 -3.54
CA LEU A 178 -3.10 -14.96 -2.12
C LEU A 178 -4.59 -14.65 -1.94
N TYR A 179 -5.30 -15.48 -1.20
CA TYR A 179 -6.66 -15.19 -0.77
C TYR A 179 -6.68 -13.95 0.13
N HIS A 180 -7.74 -13.14 0.05
CA HIS A 180 -7.85 -11.85 0.75
C HIS A 180 -7.55 -11.96 2.25
N ALA A 181 -8.09 -12.98 2.90
CA ALA A 181 -8.03 -13.13 4.34
C ALA A 181 -8.00 -14.59 4.78
N TRP A 182 -7.63 -14.78 6.04
CA TRP A 182 -7.65 -16.03 6.75
C TRP A 182 -8.29 -15.88 8.12
N ASP A 183 -9.28 -16.72 8.43
CA ASP A 183 -9.88 -16.84 9.75
C ASP A 183 -9.30 -18.07 10.48
N GLY A 184 -8.46 -17.83 11.47
CA GLY A 184 -7.85 -18.89 12.27
C GLY A 184 -8.86 -19.72 13.07
N ALA A 185 -10.01 -19.15 13.43
CA ALA A 185 -11.08 -19.81 14.13
C ALA A 185 -12.02 -20.58 13.19
N ARG A 186 -12.04 -20.27 11.88
CA ARG A 186 -12.92 -20.88 10.86
C ARG A 186 -14.40 -20.73 11.18
N GLN A 187 -14.81 -19.59 11.70
CA GLN A 187 -16.17 -19.32 12.16
C GLN A 187 -16.92 -18.34 11.27
N GLU A 188 -16.19 -17.60 10.44
CA GLU A 188 -16.77 -16.63 9.53
C GLU A 188 -17.45 -17.32 8.33
N ASP A 189 -18.58 -16.80 7.89
CA ASP A 189 -19.35 -17.35 6.75
C ASP A 189 -18.56 -17.34 5.43
N TRP A 190 -17.62 -16.39 5.29
CA TRP A 190 -16.75 -16.29 4.12
C TRP A 190 -15.57 -17.26 4.16
N ALA A 191 -15.24 -17.83 5.32
CA ALA A 191 -14.09 -18.70 5.49
C ALA A 191 -14.38 -20.13 5.04
N ASP A 192 -13.41 -20.75 4.40
CA ASP A 192 -13.43 -22.18 4.15
C ASP A 192 -13.41 -22.95 5.48
N PRO A 193 -14.32 -23.89 5.73
CA PRO A 193 -14.44 -24.56 7.03
C PRO A 193 -13.25 -25.49 7.36
N VAL A 194 -12.42 -25.83 6.37
CA VAL A 194 -11.25 -26.70 6.57
C VAL A 194 -9.97 -25.87 6.69
N THR A 195 -9.76 -24.91 5.78
CA THR A 195 -8.53 -24.13 5.70
C THR A 195 -8.60 -22.78 6.45
N GLY A 196 -9.79 -22.19 6.56
CA GLY A 196 -10.01 -20.84 7.09
C GLY A 196 -9.76 -19.73 6.07
N GLN A 197 -9.38 -20.06 4.83
CA GLN A 197 -9.12 -19.10 3.76
C GLN A 197 -10.41 -18.44 3.28
N SER A 198 -10.33 -17.17 2.88
CA SER A 198 -11.40 -16.54 2.10
C SER A 198 -11.50 -17.17 0.71
N ARG A 199 -12.58 -16.85 -0.03
CA ARG A 199 -12.88 -17.56 -1.28
C ARG A 199 -12.30 -16.90 -2.52
N GLU A 200 -11.93 -15.63 -2.45
CA GLU A 200 -11.63 -14.82 -3.62
C GLU A 200 -10.26 -14.14 -3.53
N PHE A 201 -9.67 -13.93 -4.71
CA PHE A 201 -8.43 -13.19 -4.89
C PHE A 201 -8.75 -11.71 -5.16
N TRP A 202 -9.06 -10.97 -4.09
CA TRP A 202 -9.38 -9.56 -4.21
C TRP A 202 -8.14 -8.74 -4.55
N GLY A 203 -8.23 -7.93 -5.62
CA GLY A 203 -7.07 -7.26 -6.22
C GLY A 203 -6.33 -6.33 -5.27
N ARG A 204 -7.03 -5.43 -4.58
CA ARG A 204 -6.38 -4.44 -3.72
C ARG A 204 -5.64 -5.08 -2.54
N SER A 205 -6.19 -6.11 -1.92
CA SER A 205 -5.51 -6.78 -0.81
C SER A 205 -4.17 -7.36 -1.23
N MET A 206 -4.11 -8.03 -2.39
CA MET A 206 -2.85 -8.52 -2.95
C MET A 206 -1.90 -7.40 -3.35
N GLY A 207 -2.40 -6.21 -3.70
CA GLY A 207 -1.57 -5.05 -4.03
C GLY A 207 -0.83 -4.49 -2.83
N TRP A 208 -1.45 -4.53 -1.67
CA TRP A 208 -0.80 -4.09 -0.43
C TRP A 208 0.42 -4.93 -0.07
N VAL A 209 0.41 -6.24 -0.38
CA VAL A 209 1.49 -7.15 0.02
C VAL A 209 2.84 -6.76 -0.55
N PRO A 210 3.07 -6.67 -1.88
CA PRO A 210 4.38 -6.32 -2.40
C PRO A 210 4.78 -4.88 -2.04
N VAL A 211 3.83 -3.93 -1.96
CA VAL A 211 4.13 -2.57 -1.54
C VAL A 211 4.62 -2.54 -0.09
N ALA A 212 3.96 -3.27 0.82
CA ALA A 212 4.39 -3.40 2.20
C ALA A 212 5.80 -4.00 2.30
N LEU A 213 5.97 -5.21 1.76
CA LEU A 213 7.21 -5.97 1.91
C LEU A 213 8.42 -5.26 1.29
N LEU A 214 8.22 -4.60 0.14
CA LEU A 214 9.28 -3.80 -0.49
C LEU A 214 9.61 -2.52 0.29
N ASN A 215 8.65 -1.97 1.05
CA ASN A 215 8.92 -0.86 1.97
C ASN A 215 9.62 -1.36 3.25
N ASP A 216 9.21 -2.51 3.78
CA ASP A 216 9.83 -3.13 4.95
C ASP A 216 11.32 -3.43 4.68
N LEU A 217 11.66 -3.88 3.46
CA LEU A 217 13.03 -4.16 3.03
C LEU A 217 13.93 -2.92 2.94
N ASP A 218 13.40 -1.72 2.99
CA ASP A 218 14.22 -0.50 3.12
C ASP A 218 14.85 -0.40 4.53
N PHE A 219 14.29 -1.10 5.53
CA PHE A 219 14.70 -1.07 6.95
C PHE A 219 15.10 -2.45 7.51
N ILE A 220 14.64 -3.53 6.88
CA ILE A 220 14.99 -4.90 7.26
C ILE A 220 16.21 -5.32 6.43
N GLY A 221 17.38 -5.37 7.07
CA GLY A 221 18.63 -5.75 6.42
C GLY A 221 18.77 -7.26 6.21
N SER A 222 19.75 -7.65 5.40
CA SER A 222 20.04 -9.05 5.04
C SER A 222 20.46 -9.94 6.22
N GLU A 223 20.80 -9.36 7.35
CA GLU A 223 21.11 -10.04 8.61
C GLU A 223 19.86 -10.59 9.30
N THR A 224 18.66 -10.09 8.95
CA THR A 224 17.41 -10.54 9.53
C THR A 224 17.00 -11.87 8.92
N GLN A 225 16.79 -12.88 9.74
CA GLN A 225 16.30 -14.18 9.27
C GLN A 225 14.95 -14.02 8.54
N GLY A 226 14.87 -14.58 7.32
CA GLY A 226 13.69 -14.49 6.45
C GLY A 226 13.69 -13.29 5.51
N HIS A 227 14.74 -12.49 5.46
CA HIS A 227 14.88 -11.38 4.50
C HIS A 227 14.71 -11.84 3.05
N GLU A 228 15.41 -12.91 2.64
CA GLU A 228 15.31 -13.46 1.29
C GLU A 228 13.90 -14.03 1.00
N GLU A 229 13.24 -14.59 2.00
CA GLU A 229 11.89 -15.09 1.88
C GLU A 229 10.87 -13.96 1.63
N ILE A 230 11.07 -12.78 2.23
CA ILE A 230 10.22 -11.61 1.93
C ILE A 230 10.44 -11.13 0.49
N ILE A 231 11.70 -11.07 0.01
CA ILE A 231 12.00 -10.76 -1.39
C ILE A 231 11.32 -11.76 -2.30
N ARG A 232 11.46 -13.06 -2.01
CA ARG A 232 10.82 -14.13 -2.77
C ARG A 232 9.29 -13.96 -2.79
N MET A 233 8.67 -13.79 -1.62
CA MET A 233 7.21 -13.64 -1.50
C MET A 233 6.68 -12.48 -2.34
N SER A 234 7.29 -11.29 -2.23
CA SER A 234 6.87 -10.12 -2.99
C SER A 234 7.07 -10.29 -4.50
N THR A 235 8.21 -10.84 -4.91
CA THR A 235 8.54 -11.00 -6.33
C THR A 235 7.77 -12.14 -7.01
N GLU A 236 7.51 -13.26 -6.32
CA GLU A 236 6.66 -14.33 -6.83
C GLU A 236 5.22 -13.86 -7.01
N LEU A 237 4.66 -13.14 -6.04
CA LEU A 237 3.32 -12.58 -6.17
C LEU A 237 3.22 -11.64 -7.37
N LEU A 238 4.16 -10.70 -7.52
CA LEU A 238 4.19 -9.79 -8.67
C LEU A 238 4.29 -10.53 -10.01
N ARG A 239 5.12 -11.58 -10.10
CA ARG A 239 5.21 -12.43 -11.31
C ARG A 239 3.88 -13.11 -11.63
N ASN A 240 3.22 -13.65 -10.61
CA ASN A 240 1.93 -14.31 -10.77
C ASN A 240 0.83 -13.32 -11.19
N LEU A 241 0.78 -12.15 -10.59
CA LEU A 241 -0.17 -11.08 -10.94
C LEU A 241 -0.02 -10.63 -12.40
N CYS A 242 1.20 -10.59 -12.95
CA CYS A 242 1.40 -10.23 -14.37
C CYS A 242 0.71 -11.20 -15.35
N ARG A 243 0.41 -12.46 -14.95
CA ARG A 243 -0.33 -13.41 -15.79
C ARG A 243 -1.80 -13.06 -15.95
N TYR A 244 -2.32 -12.22 -15.06
CA TYR A 244 -3.72 -11.77 -15.03
C TYR A 244 -3.90 -10.34 -15.48
N GLN A 245 -2.84 -9.71 -16.02
CA GLN A 245 -2.94 -8.37 -16.58
C GLN A 245 -3.83 -8.38 -17.82
N SER A 246 -4.86 -7.53 -17.85
CA SER A 246 -5.80 -7.41 -18.97
C SER A 246 -5.14 -6.85 -20.22
N GLU A 247 -5.87 -6.87 -21.34
CA GLU A 247 -5.43 -6.23 -22.58
C GLU A 247 -5.30 -4.71 -22.44
N ASP A 248 -6.17 -4.09 -21.64
CA ASP A 248 -6.14 -2.68 -21.25
C ASP A 248 -4.88 -2.29 -20.44
N GLY A 249 -4.25 -3.27 -19.77
CA GLY A 249 -3.08 -3.08 -18.91
C GLY A 249 -3.39 -3.10 -17.42
N ARG A 250 -4.62 -2.86 -17.02
CA ARG A 250 -5.08 -2.89 -15.62
C ARG A 250 -5.44 -4.30 -15.17
N TRP A 251 -5.82 -4.43 -13.91
CA TRP A 251 -6.28 -5.67 -13.30
C TRP A 251 -7.71 -5.58 -12.80
N TYR A 252 -8.38 -6.71 -12.79
CA TYR A 252 -9.75 -6.83 -12.35
C TYR A 252 -9.88 -6.82 -10.83
N GLN A 253 -11.06 -6.41 -10.34
CA GLN A 253 -11.45 -6.38 -8.92
C GLN A 253 -11.22 -7.76 -8.24
N VAL A 254 -11.65 -8.85 -8.88
CA VAL A 254 -11.29 -10.23 -8.53
C VAL A 254 -10.36 -10.75 -9.64
N VAL A 255 -9.09 -10.89 -9.31
CA VAL A 255 -7.98 -10.93 -10.27
C VAL A 255 -8.07 -12.08 -11.27
N ASN A 256 -8.38 -13.28 -10.81
CA ASN A 256 -8.43 -14.49 -11.64
C ASN A 256 -9.76 -14.69 -12.41
N LYS A 257 -10.69 -13.76 -12.29
CA LYS A 257 -12.03 -13.82 -12.88
C LYS A 257 -12.31 -12.72 -13.91
N GLY A 258 -11.28 -12.33 -14.68
CA GLY A 258 -11.36 -11.23 -15.65
C GLY A 258 -12.41 -11.38 -16.75
N GLY A 259 -12.85 -12.59 -17.07
CA GLY A 259 -13.90 -12.84 -18.06
C GLY A 259 -15.31 -12.98 -17.49
N GLU A 260 -15.47 -12.94 -16.18
CA GLU A 260 -16.77 -13.15 -15.55
C GLU A 260 -17.66 -11.90 -15.62
N PRO A 261 -18.97 -12.07 -15.91
CA PRO A 261 -19.90 -10.96 -15.94
C PRO A 261 -19.96 -10.20 -14.61
N GLY A 262 -19.92 -8.88 -14.69
CA GLY A 262 -19.96 -8.00 -13.52
C GLY A 262 -18.60 -7.68 -12.89
N ASN A 263 -17.53 -8.42 -13.22
CA ASN A 263 -16.18 -8.05 -12.79
C ASN A 263 -15.67 -6.85 -13.59
N TRP A 264 -14.94 -5.97 -12.94
CA TRP A 264 -14.52 -4.71 -13.53
C TRP A 264 -13.04 -4.40 -13.24
N LEU A 265 -12.43 -3.55 -14.10
CA LEU A 265 -11.03 -3.13 -13.95
C LEU A 265 -10.91 -2.11 -12.82
N GLU A 266 -10.10 -2.43 -11.81
CA GLU A 266 -10.02 -1.67 -10.57
C GLU A 266 -8.70 -0.90 -10.51
N ASN A 267 -8.78 0.42 -10.34
CA ASN A 267 -7.62 1.29 -10.45
C ASN A 267 -6.69 1.20 -9.24
N SER A 268 -7.19 1.05 -8.01
CA SER A 268 -6.30 1.05 -6.85
C SER A 268 -5.39 -0.19 -6.82
N CYS A 269 -5.90 -1.38 -7.14
CA CYS A 269 -5.05 -2.57 -7.24
C CYS A 269 -4.06 -2.45 -8.39
N SER A 270 -4.49 -1.94 -9.54
CA SER A 270 -3.63 -1.72 -10.69
C SER A 270 -2.48 -0.77 -10.36
N CYS A 271 -2.76 0.33 -9.67
CA CYS A 271 -1.73 1.26 -9.19
C CYS A 271 -0.72 0.59 -8.24
N LEU A 272 -1.21 -0.19 -7.28
CA LEU A 272 -0.34 -0.88 -6.31
C LEU A 272 0.57 -1.91 -6.99
N TYR A 273 0.05 -2.66 -7.98
CA TYR A 273 0.85 -3.64 -8.71
C TYR A 273 1.93 -2.95 -9.54
N VAL A 274 1.60 -1.86 -10.22
CA VAL A 274 2.57 -1.05 -10.96
C VAL A 274 3.64 -0.48 -10.02
N ALA A 275 3.26 0.09 -8.88
CA ALA A 275 4.20 0.60 -7.89
C ALA A 275 5.15 -0.51 -7.39
N GLY A 276 4.59 -1.69 -7.05
CA GLY A 276 5.37 -2.85 -6.64
C GLY A 276 6.35 -3.33 -7.72
N LEU A 277 5.90 -3.42 -8.98
CA LEU A 277 6.76 -3.79 -10.11
C LEU A 277 7.89 -2.79 -10.31
N CYS A 278 7.59 -1.50 -10.30
CA CYS A 278 8.60 -0.45 -10.46
C CYS A 278 9.65 -0.50 -9.35
N LYS A 279 9.23 -0.58 -8.09
CA LYS A 279 10.15 -0.65 -6.94
C LYS A 279 10.97 -1.93 -6.97
N ALA A 280 10.37 -3.09 -7.26
CA ALA A 280 11.09 -4.37 -7.30
C ALA A 280 12.14 -4.40 -8.43
N VAL A 281 11.85 -3.84 -9.61
CA VAL A 281 12.83 -3.71 -10.70
C VAL A 281 13.93 -2.73 -10.33
N ARG A 282 13.60 -1.56 -9.80
CA ARG A 282 14.57 -0.53 -9.39
C ARG A 282 15.53 -1.03 -8.30
N ARG A 283 15.03 -1.89 -7.39
CA ARG A 283 15.84 -2.54 -6.35
C ARG A 283 16.58 -3.81 -6.83
N ASN A 284 16.49 -4.16 -8.12
CA ASN A 284 17.07 -5.38 -8.70
C ASN A 284 16.52 -6.70 -8.10
N TYR A 285 15.34 -6.70 -7.51
CA TYR A 285 14.65 -7.91 -7.06
C TYR A 285 13.88 -8.59 -8.21
N LEU A 286 13.44 -7.83 -9.21
CA LEU A 286 12.87 -8.33 -10.45
C LEU A 286 13.74 -7.94 -11.65
N PRO A 287 13.85 -8.80 -12.68
CA PRO A 287 14.54 -8.45 -13.91
C PRO A 287 13.83 -7.34 -14.68
N THR A 288 14.59 -6.58 -15.49
CA THR A 288 14.09 -5.44 -16.30
C THR A 288 13.00 -5.82 -17.29
N SER A 289 12.84 -7.10 -17.64
CA SER A 289 11.75 -7.57 -18.50
C SER A 289 10.34 -7.27 -17.94
N PHE A 290 10.21 -7.07 -16.62
CA PHE A 290 8.96 -6.69 -15.97
C PHE A 290 8.58 -5.22 -16.14
N ILE A 291 9.50 -4.36 -16.61
CA ILE A 291 9.20 -2.96 -16.94
C ILE A 291 8.05 -2.87 -17.93
N LYS A 292 7.99 -3.78 -18.92
CA LYS A 292 6.91 -3.80 -19.91
C LYS A 292 5.52 -3.95 -19.26
N ALA A 293 5.39 -4.81 -18.26
CA ALA A 293 4.13 -4.97 -17.53
C ALA A 293 3.81 -3.74 -16.67
N ALA A 294 4.81 -3.15 -16.03
CA ALA A 294 4.65 -1.93 -15.24
C ALA A 294 4.19 -0.75 -16.10
N VAL A 295 4.85 -0.53 -17.26
CA VAL A 295 4.48 0.55 -18.20
C VAL A 295 3.08 0.34 -18.74
N LYS A 296 2.75 -0.88 -19.19
CA LYS A 296 1.41 -1.19 -19.71
C LYS A 296 0.33 -0.94 -18.66
N GLY A 297 0.57 -1.30 -17.39
CA GLY A 297 -0.35 -1.04 -16.28
C GLY A 297 -0.50 0.46 -15.98
N TYR A 298 0.60 1.19 -15.97
CA TYR A 298 0.61 2.64 -15.82
C TYR A 298 -0.19 3.34 -16.91
N GLU A 299 0.05 2.98 -18.18
CA GLU A 299 -0.66 3.53 -19.33
C GLU A 299 -2.17 3.23 -19.25
N GLY A 300 -2.57 2.01 -18.87
CA GLY A 300 -3.97 1.65 -18.69
C GLY A 300 -4.66 2.49 -17.62
N VAL A 301 -4.01 2.74 -16.48
CA VAL A 301 -4.56 3.62 -15.44
C VAL A 301 -4.62 5.07 -15.91
N VAL A 302 -3.56 5.58 -16.55
CA VAL A 302 -3.52 6.97 -17.06
C VAL A 302 -4.57 7.21 -18.14
N HIS A 303 -4.83 6.21 -18.97
CA HIS A 303 -5.86 6.29 -20.03
C HIS A 303 -7.29 6.38 -19.46
N ASP A 304 -7.52 5.80 -18.28
CA ASP A 304 -8.82 5.81 -17.58
C ASP A 304 -9.09 7.10 -16.77
N LEU A 305 -8.10 7.98 -16.63
CA LEU A 305 -8.24 9.23 -15.90
C LEU A 305 -9.21 10.18 -16.58
N GLN A 306 -9.97 10.90 -15.78
CA GLN A 306 -10.87 11.94 -16.27
C GLN A 306 -10.46 13.31 -15.71
N TRP A 307 -10.97 14.37 -16.31
CA TRP A 307 -10.68 15.74 -15.93
C TRP A 307 -11.97 16.53 -15.73
N ASP A 308 -11.99 17.35 -14.68
CA ASP A 308 -13.00 18.36 -14.43
C ASP A 308 -12.30 19.72 -14.24
N GLY A 309 -12.21 20.49 -15.32
CA GLY A 309 -11.35 21.67 -15.37
C GLY A 309 -9.89 21.28 -15.08
N ASP A 310 -9.31 21.87 -14.04
CA ASP A 310 -7.94 21.60 -13.58
C ASP A 310 -7.86 20.44 -12.56
N ASN A 311 -9.00 19.77 -12.30
CA ASN A 311 -9.04 18.67 -11.33
C ASN A 311 -8.87 17.34 -12.03
N LEU A 312 -7.93 16.53 -11.52
CA LEU A 312 -7.75 15.15 -11.95
C LEU A 312 -8.71 14.23 -11.20
N LEU A 313 -9.43 13.41 -11.94
CA LEU A 313 -10.39 12.45 -11.40
C LEU A 313 -9.83 11.02 -11.53
N VAL A 314 -9.45 10.43 -10.41
CA VAL A 314 -9.04 9.03 -10.30
C VAL A 314 -10.30 8.22 -9.95
N GLY A 315 -10.94 7.66 -10.98
CA GLY A 315 -12.16 6.86 -10.88
C GLY A 315 -11.89 5.36 -10.73
N ASN A 316 -12.95 4.56 -10.85
CA ASN A 316 -12.90 3.09 -10.80
C ASN A 316 -12.10 2.54 -9.60
N VAL A 317 -12.27 3.18 -8.43
CA VAL A 317 -11.68 2.76 -7.17
C VAL A 317 -12.75 2.10 -6.32
N CYS A 318 -12.55 0.86 -5.91
CA CYS A 318 -13.39 0.17 -4.96
C CYS A 318 -13.34 0.90 -3.60
N ILE A 319 -14.50 1.21 -3.00
CA ILE A 319 -14.55 1.77 -1.64
C ILE A 319 -13.89 0.85 -0.61
N GLY A 320 -13.74 1.29 0.63
CA GLY A 320 -13.32 0.44 1.76
C GLY A 320 -14.15 -0.85 1.80
N THR A 321 -13.49 -2.02 1.89
CA THR A 321 -14.11 -3.32 1.61
C THR A 321 -13.71 -4.33 2.66
N GLY A 322 -14.68 -5.13 3.08
CA GLY A 322 -14.48 -6.30 3.93
C GLY A 322 -14.20 -7.56 3.12
N VAL A 323 -14.34 -8.72 3.76
CA VAL A 323 -14.18 -10.05 3.15
C VAL A 323 -15.55 -10.63 2.85
N GLY A 324 -15.71 -11.24 1.67
CA GLY A 324 -16.94 -11.87 1.24
C GLY A 324 -16.73 -12.85 0.09
N ASP A 325 -17.83 -13.24 -0.55
CA ASP A 325 -17.83 -14.04 -1.75
C ASP A 325 -17.65 -13.19 -3.02
N TYR A 326 -17.71 -13.84 -4.17
CA TYR A 326 -17.59 -13.20 -5.47
C TYR A 326 -18.61 -12.08 -5.70
N GLN A 327 -19.87 -12.33 -5.38
CA GLN A 327 -20.93 -11.34 -5.57
C GLN A 327 -20.71 -10.12 -4.66
N PHE A 328 -20.27 -10.33 -3.42
CA PHE A 328 -19.92 -9.25 -2.51
C PHE A 328 -18.89 -8.29 -3.12
N TYR A 329 -17.82 -8.81 -3.75
CA TYR A 329 -16.80 -7.97 -4.37
C TYR A 329 -17.30 -7.24 -5.62
N PHE A 330 -18.16 -7.89 -6.40
CA PHE A 330 -18.73 -7.30 -7.62
C PHE A 330 -19.68 -6.15 -7.32
N ASP A 331 -20.48 -6.29 -6.28
CA ASP A 331 -21.47 -5.31 -5.86
C ASP A 331 -20.85 -4.13 -5.08
N ARG A 332 -19.51 -4.17 -4.84
CA ARG A 332 -18.87 -3.04 -4.13
C ARG A 332 -18.97 -1.77 -4.96
N PRO A 333 -19.45 -0.67 -4.34
CA PRO A 333 -19.48 0.61 -5.03
C PRO A 333 -18.08 1.07 -5.44
N VAL A 334 -18.02 1.79 -6.54
CA VAL A 334 -16.84 2.54 -6.97
C VAL A 334 -16.93 3.98 -6.50
N ASN A 335 -15.77 4.59 -6.26
CA ASN A 335 -15.67 6.00 -5.89
C ASN A 335 -14.63 6.69 -6.78
N THR A 336 -14.77 8.00 -6.92
CA THR A 336 -13.82 8.87 -7.60
C THR A 336 -13.11 9.74 -6.57
N ASN A 337 -11.79 9.81 -6.67
CA ASN A 337 -10.94 10.55 -5.74
C ASN A 337 -11.10 10.10 -4.27
N ASP A 338 -11.34 8.80 -4.06
CA ASP A 338 -11.21 8.21 -2.73
C ASP A 338 -9.74 8.30 -2.27
N LEU A 339 -9.51 8.69 -1.02
CA LEU A 339 -8.15 8.98 -0.53
C LEU A 339 -7.19 7.81 -0.71
N HIS A 340 -7.60 6.57 -0.38
CA HIS A 340 -6.72 5.42 -0.54
C HIS A 340 -6.45 5.09 -2.02
N GLY A 341 -7.42 5.35 -2.91
CA GLY A 341 -7.23 5.17 -4.35
C GLY A 341 -6.30 6.21 -4.96
N VAL A 342 -6.49 7.50 -4.58
CA VAL A 342 -5.55 8.54 -5.00
C VAL A 342 -4.17 8.29 -4.40
N GLY A 343 -4.07 7.85 -3.15
CA GLY A 343 -2.78 7.48 -2.55
C GLY A 343 -2.08 6.37 -3.32
N ALA A 344 -2.79 5.29 -3.70
CA ALA A 344 -2.24 4.24 -4.56
C ALA A 344 -1.77 4.79 -5.92
N PHE A 345 -2.54 5.71 -6.52
CA PHE A 345 -2.16 6.39 -7.75
C PHE A 345 -0.88 7.24 -7.59
N LEU A 346 -0.73 7.96 -6.48
CA LEU A 346 0.49 8.71 -6.18
C LEU A 346 1.70 7.78 -6.03
N LEU A 347 1.56 6.66 -5.31
CA LEU A 347 2.61 5.64 -5.17
C LEU A 347 3.02 5.08 -6.55
N MET A 348 2.06 4.81 -7.42
CA MET A 348 2.33 4.37 -8.79
C MET A 348 3.12 5.42 -9.57
N CYS A 349 2.68 6.67 -9.56
CA CYS A 349 3.32 7.74 -10.30
C CYS A 349 4.74 8.01 -9.83
N THR A 350 4.95 8.03 -8.52
CA THR A 350 6.27 8.30 -7.93
C THR A 350 7.26 7.15 -8.18
N GLU A 351 6.84 5.89 -8.00
CA GLU A 351 7.70 4.74 -8.29
C GLU A 351 8.00 4.60 -9.79
N MET A 352 7.04 4.92 -10.67
CA MET A 352 7.28 4.97 -12.12
C MET A 352 8.29 6.07 -12.46
N GLN A 353 8.18 7.27 -11.86
CA GLN A 353 9.14 8.34 -12.11
C GLN A 353 10.55 7.95 -11.65
N TRP A 354 10.71 7.39 -10.43
CA TRP A 354 12.01 6.91 -9.95
C TRP A 354 12.61 5.81 -10.83
N LEU A 355 11.79 4.91 -11.37
CA LEU A 355 12.26 3.89 -12.30
C LEU A 355 12.78 4.52 -13.59
N LEU A 356 12.06 5.48 -14.16
CA LEU A 356 12.46 6.18 -15.39
C LEU A 356 13.74 6.99 -15.19
N ASP A 357 13.89 7.65 -14.05
CA ASP A 357 15.09 8.41 -13.71
C ASP A 357 16.31 7.50 -13.59
N ALA A 358 16.19 6.37 -12.88
CA ALA A 358 17.25 5.37 -12.74
C ALA A 358 17.66 4.76 -14.09
N MET A 359 16.72 4.52 -15.00
CA MET A 359 17.00 4.06 -16.36
C MET A 359 17.74 5.12 -17.20
N SER A 360 17.37 6.39 -17.04
CA SER A 360 18.02 7.50 -17.76
C SER A 360 19.48 7.68 -17.32
N GLU A 361 19.76 7.57 -16.02
CA GLU A 361 21.11 7.61 -15.46
C GLU A 361 21.98 6.44 -15.94
N SER A 362 21.41 5.24 -15.99
CA SER A 362 22.10 4.05 -16.49
C SER A 362 22.48 4.18 -17.97
N ASN A 363 21.63 4.79 -18.79
CA ASN A 363 21.89 5.06 -20.21
C ASN A 363 22.96 6.15 -20.43
N ALA A 364 23.02 7.16 -19.56
CA ALA A 364 24.03 8.20 -19.60
C ALA A 364 25.43 7.67 -19.21
N GLY A 365 25.49 6.62 -18.38
CA GLY A 365 26.73 5.95 -17.97
C GLY A 365 27.31 4.91 -18.95
N GLY A 366 26.75 4.74 -20.16
CA GLY A 366 27.41 4.03 -21.27
C GLY A 366 27.05 2.55 -21.50
N LYS A 367 25.92 2.04 -20.98
CA LYS A 367 25.34 0.75 -21.44
C LYS A 367 23.97 1.02 -22.09
N ARG A 368 23.96 1.02 -23.44
CA ARG A 368 22.73 1.21 -24.23
C ARG A 368 21.92 -0.09 -24.28
N GLU A 369 20.78 -0.12 -23.57
CA GLU A 369 19.57 -0.79 -24.06
C GLU A 369 18.52 0.29 -24.29
N THR A 370 18.28 0.57 -25.57
CA THR A 370 17.36 1.64 -25.99
C THR A 370 15.93 1.10 -25.86
N LEU A 371 15.25 1.39 -24.76
CA LEU A 371 13.81 1.29 -24.69
C LEU A 371 13.21 2.62 -25.19
N CYS A 372 12.72 2.65 -26.41
CA CYS A 372 11.98 3.80 -26.95
C CYS A 372 10.57 3.78 -26.36
N PHE A 373 10.27 4.74 -25.50
CA PHE A 373 8.91 5.07 -25.10
C PHE A 373 8.38 6.18 -26.01
N HIS A 374 7.24 5.95 -26.65
CA HIS A 374 6.49 6.99 -27.33
C HIS A 374 5.49 7.55 -26.32
N TRP A 375 5.72 8.80 -25.90
CA TRP A 375 4.84 9.58 -25.00
C TRP A 375 3.73 10.29 -25.81
#